data_9be5b9b24d9440f71da8cb049002362e
#
_entry.id   9be5b9b24d9440f71da8cb049002362e
#
_cell.length_a   1.000
_cell.length_b   1.000
_cell.length_c   1.000
_cell.angle_alpha   90.00
_cell.angle_beta   90.00
_cell.angle_gamma   90.00
#
_symmetry.space_group_name_H-M   'P 1'
#
loop_
_entity.id
_entity.type
_entity.pdbx_description
1 polymer ?
#
loop_
_entity_poly.entity_id
_entity_poly.type
_entity_poly.pdbx_seq_one_letter_code
_entity_poly.pdbx_strand_id
1 'polypeptide(L)'
;MAVHWYPGHMHKAQKEIKEALPQVDVLIEVLDARIPYSSENPMIAQLRGDKPCIKVLSKTDLADPEVTVAWQEFLERERAVKTFTSTTEEPAKMKQILELCRKMLPEKDASVKPIHTMIVGIPNVGKSTLINILAERVIAKTGNEAAVTKTQQRINLGNGITLFDTPGILWPKLENPNSGYRLASTGAIKDTAMEYDDVGFFAADYLIRAYPELLKTRFELEHIPNTEIEFLELAAARRGALMTGGRVNLHKICEVFINELRSGKLGRISLETPQMIELEVIEMAAVAAKKAADKVDRKERFKTGSLTPDKKDRKEKRENDRAEQSQRMKKQSNRRK
;
A
#
# COMPACT_ATOMS: atom_id res chain seq x y z
N MET A 1 -7.34 -6.94 13.79
CA MET A 1 -7.52 -5.52 14.21
C MET A 1 -7.62 -4.61 12.98
N ALA A 2 -8.37 -3.50 13.06
CA ALA A 2 -8.37 -2.52 11.97
C ALA A 2 -7.15 -1.61 12.15
N VAL A 3 -6.21 -1.67 11.24
CA VAL A 3 -5.03 -0.78 11.24
C VAL A 3 -5.49 0.63 10.91
N HIS A 4 -5.38 1.57 11.85
CA HIS A 4 -5.80 2.97 11.69
C HIS A 4 -4.59 3.84 11.32
N TRP A 5 -4.38 4.13 10.02
CA TRP A 5 -3.21 4.87 9.53
C TRP A 5 -3.51 6.18 8.77
N TYR A 6 -4.75 6.69 8.80
CA TYR A 6 -5.14 7.84 7.97
C TYR A 6 -5.00 9.18 8.74
N PRO A 7 -3.85 9.86 8.67
CA PRO A 7 -3.66 11.17 9.29
C PRO A 7 -4.39 12.29 8.53
N GLY A 8 -4.80 13.36 9.23
CA GLY A 8 -5.55 14.48 8.65
C GLY A 8 -4.87 15.20 7.47
N HIS A 9 -3.53 15.13 7.34
CA HIS A 9 -2.80 15.69 6.20
C HIS A 9 -3.07 14.96 4.88
N MET A 10 -3.54 13.72 4.90
CA MET A 10 -3.88 12.97 3.69
C MET A 10 -5.15 13.51 3.01
N HIS A 11 -6.11 14.06 3.77
CA HIS A 11 -7.27 14.76 3.19
C HIS A 11 -6.85 16.00 2.39
N LYS A 12 -5.87 16.76 2.91
CA LYS A 12 -5.33 17.92 2.20
C LYS A 12 -4.68 17.53 0.89
N ALA A 13 -3.82 16.51 0.93
CA ALA A 13 -3.13 16.02 -0.26
C ALA A 13 -4.09 15.45 -1.32
N GLN A 14 -5.19 14.79 -0.90
CA GLN A 14 -6.25 14.35 -1.80
C GLN A 14 -6.92 15.53 -2.52
N LYS A 15 -7.19 16.63 -1.81
CA LYS A 15 -7.75 17.84 -2.40
C LYS A 15 -6.78 18.48 -3.40
N GLU A 16 -5.49 18.59 -3.04
CA GLU A 16 -4.44 19.14 -3.90
C GLU A 16 -4.31 18.34 -5.22
N ILE A 17 -4.38 16.99 -5.16
CA ILE A 17 -4.38 16.14 -6.36
C ILE A 17 -5.59 16.44 -7.25
N LYS A 18 -6.80 16.51 -6.69
CA LYS A 18 -8.02 16.82 -7.45
C LYS A 18 -7.94 18.16 -8.15
N GLU A 19 -7.38 19.17 -7.51
CA GLU A 19 -7.25 20.52 -8.05
C GLU A 19 -6.19 20.60 -9.16
N ALA A 20 -5.09 19.85 -9.04
CA ALA A 20 -4.02 19.86 -10.02
C ALA A 20 -4.27 18.95 -11.23
N LEU A 21 -5.03 17.87 -11.06
CA LEU A 21 -5.24 16.83 -12.06
C LEU A 21 -5.77 17.35 -13.44
N PRO A 22 -6.63 18.38 -13.52
CA PRO A 22 -7.05 18.95 -14.83
C PRO A 22 -5.90 19.50 -15.66
N GLN A 23 -4.80 19.94 -15.03
CA GLN A 23 -3.61 20.46 -15.71
C GLN A 23 -2.61 19.36 -16.11
N VAL A 24 -2.82 18.13 -15.69
CA VAL A 24 -1.92 17.00 -15.90
C VAL A 24 -2.28 16.27 -17.19
N ASP A 25 -1.27 15.94 -17.98
CA ASP A 25 -1.40 15.20 -19.23
C ASP A 25 -1.21 13.69 -19.02
N VAL A 26 -0.23 13.30 -18.19
CA VAL A 26 0.12 11.90 -17.88
C VAL A 26 0.30 11.73 -16.39
N LEU A 27 -0.22 10.64 -15.83
CA LEU A 27 0.10 10.23 -14.46
C LEU A 27 1.27 9.24 -14.45
N ILE A 28 2.10 9.33 -13.42
CA ILE A 28 3.11 8.34 -13.06
C ILE A 28 2.74 7.82 -11.69
N GLU A 29 2.19 6.62 -11.62
CA GLU A 29 1.83 5.98 -10.36
C GLU A 29 2.93 5.00 -9.96
N VAL A 30 3.58 5.26 -8.82
CA VAL A 30 4.66 4.41 -8.31
C VAL A 30 4.07 3.38 -7.36
N LEU A 31 4.24 2.10 -7.72
CA LEU A 31 3.78 0.93 -6.99
C LEU A 31 4.98 0.14 -6.47
N ASP A 32 4.83 -0.56 -5.36
CA ASP A 32 5.83 -1.52 -4.88
C ASP A 32 5.65 -2.84 -5.64
N ALA A 33 6.67 -3.29 -6.37
CA ALA A 33 6.61 -4.50 -7.20
C ALA A 33 6.30 -5.80 -6.42
N ARG A 34 6.50 -5.79 -5.10
CA ARG A 34 6.15 -6.91 -4.23
C ARG A 34 4.65 -7.00 -3.94
N ILE A 35 3.93 -5.85 -4.09
CA ILE A 35 2.52 -5.69 -3.73
C ILE A 35 1.82 -4.68 -4.67
N PRO A 36 1.79 -4.89 -6.00
CA PRO A 36 1.30 -3.90 -6.96
C PRO A 36 -0.15 -3.47 -6.70
N TYR A 37 -1.07 -4.42 -6.49
CA TYR A 37 -2.48 -4.14 -6.18
C TYR A 37 -2.64 -3.45 -4.82
N SER A 38 -2.00 -3.98 -3.79
CA SER A 38 -2.11 -3.42 -2.44
C SER A 38 -1.45 -2.05 -2.30
N SER A 39 -0.53 -1.68 -3.19
CA SER A 39 0.10 -0.35 -3.25
C SER A 39 -0.58 0.62 -4.22
N GLU A 40 -1.49 0.15 -5.07
CA GLU A 40 -2.30 0.99 -5.95
C GLU A 40 -3.37 1.72 -5.15
N ASN A 41 -3.50 3.04 -5.38
CA ASN A 41 -4.52 3.84 -4.72
C ASN A 41 -5.80 3.90 -5.57
N PRO A 42 -6.89 3.22 -5.19
CA PRO A 42 -8.12 3.15 -5.99
C PRO A 42 -8.75 4.52 -6.27
N MET A 43 -8.50 5.51 -5.40
CA MET A 43 -8.94 6.88 -5.63
C MET A 43 -8.23 7.51 -6.84
N ILE A 44 -6.96 7.21 -7.05
CA ILE A 44 -6.20 7.74 -8.19
C ILE A 44 -6.77 7.17 -9.49
N ALA A 45 -7.07 5.88 -9.55
CA ALA A 45 -7.71 5.25 -10.71
C ALA A 45 -9.05 5.93 -11.04
N GLN A 46 -9.89 6.22 -10.05
CA GLN A 46 -11.16 6.93 -10.23
C GLN A 46 -10.99 8.39 -10.71
N LEU A 47 -10.00 9.12 -10.16
CA LEU A 47 -9.77 10.52 -10.50
C LEU A 47 -9.11 10.71 -11.85
N ARG A 48 -8.29 9.75 -12.27
CA ARG A 48 -7.56 9.77 -13.53
C ARG A 48 -8.49 9.82 -14.74
N GLY A 49 -9.58 9.06 -14.69
CA GLY A 49 -10.44 8.86 -15.87
C GLY A 49 -9.65 8.23 -17.03
N ASP A 50 -9.79 8.80 -18.22
CA ASP A 50 -9.11 8.33 -19.45
C ASP A 50 -7.69 8.87 -19.64
N LYS A 51 -7.14 9.62 -18.66
CA LYS A 51 -5.76 10.14 -18.78
C LYS A 51 -4.74 9.02 -18.84
N PRO A 52 -3.72 9.11 -19.71
CA PRO A 52 -2.63 8.16 -19.76
C PRO A 52 -1.95 8.00 -18.40
N CYS A 53 -1.59 6.76 -18.04
CA CYS A 53 -0.93 6.43 -16.79
C CYS A 53 0.25 5.48 -17.01
N ILE A 54 1.38 5.80 -16.42
CA ILE A 54 2.53 4.90 -16.33
C ILE A 54 2.56 4.35 -14.92
N LYS A 55 2.30 3.05 -14.76
CA LYS A 55 2.45 2.36 -13.47
C LYS A 55 3.88 1.86 -13.34
N VAL A 56 4.64 2.52 -12.46
CA VAL A 56 6.05 2.20 -12.21
C VAL A 56 6.13 1.17 -11.09
N LEU A 57 6.47 -0.06 -11.43
CA LEU A 57 6.76 -1.11 -10.47
C LEU A 57 8.17 -0.90 -9.91
N SER A 58 8.27 -0.31 -8.74
CA SER A 58 9.52 0.00 -8.05
C SER A 58 10.02 -1.20 -7.23
N LYS A 59 11.30 -1.17 -6.83
CA LYS A 59 11.92 -2.21 -5.98
C LYS A 59 11.85 -3.62 -6.60
N THR A 60 12.01 -3.70 -7.91
CA THR A 60 11.99 -5.00 -8.63
C THR A 60 13.16 -5.91 -8.26
N ASP A 61 14.21 -5.34 -7.67
CA ASP A 61 15.31 -6.05 -7.03
C ASP A 61 14.87 -6.90 -5.82
N LEU A 62 13.76 -6.54 -5.17
CA LEU A 62 13.18 -7.23 -4.01
C LEU A 62 12.01 -8.15 -4.38
N ALA A 63 11.45 -8.01 -5.58
CA ALA A 63 10.26 -8.72 -6.02
C ALA A 63 10.58 -9.95 -6.86
N ASP A 64 9.70 -10.94 -6.85
CA ASP A 64 9.76 -12.10 -7.72
C ASP A 64 9.64 -11.66 -9.19
N PRO A 65 10.61 -12.02 -10.06
CA PRO A 65 10.63 -11.57 -11.45
C PRO A 65 9.48 -12.13 -12.29
N GLU A 66 9.07 -13.37 -12.06
CA GLU A 66 7.98 -14.01 -12.82
C GLU A 66 6.64 -13.38 -12.45
N VAL A 67 6.43 -13.15 -11.14
CA VAL A 67 5.24 -12.47 -10.64
C VAL A 67 5.21 -11.01 -11.12
N THR A 68 6.37 -10.36 -11.21
CA THR A 68 6.47 -8.98 -11.73
C THR A 68 6.02 -8.90 -13.19
N VAL A 69 6.44 -9.86 -14.04
CA VAL A 69 5.99 -9.93 -15.45
C VAL A 69 4.48 -10.16 -15.53
N ALA A 70 3.94 -11.09 -14.73
CA ALA A 70 2.49 -11.34 -14.70
C ALA A 70 1.70 -10.09 -14.29
N TRP A 71 2.22 -9.29 -13.35
CA TRP A 71 1.62 -8.01 -12.98
C TRP A 71 1.68 -6.96 -14.09
N GLN A 72 2.76 -6.89 -14.86
CA GLN A 72 2.83 -5.99 -16.02
C GLN A 72 1.73 -6.31 -17.04
N GLU A 73 1.59 -7.59 -17.40
CA GLU A 73 0.55 -8.06 -18.32
C GLU A 73 -0.87 -7.77 -17.78
N PHE A 74 -1.08 -7.96 -16.48
CA PHE A 74 -2.37 -7.70 -15.84
C PHE A 74 -2.73 -6.22 -15.86
N LEU A 75 -1.80 -5.36 -15.44
CA LEU A 75 -2.03 -3.91 -15.32
C LEU A 75 -2.18 -3.23 -16.69
N GLU A 76 -1.52 -3.74 -17.73
CA GLU A 76 -1.64 -3.20 -19.11
C GLU A 76 -2.93 -3.60 -19.83
N ARG A 77 -3.78 -4.45 -19.24
CA ARG A 77 -5.16 -4.68 -19.72
C ARG A 77 -6.03 -3.43 -19.57
N GLU A 78 -5.69 -2.56 -18.63
CA GLU A 78 -6.39 -1.30 -18.42
C GLU A 78 -6.07 -0.30 -19.54
N ARG A 79 -7.11 0.36 -20.08
CA ARG A 79 -6.96 1.33 -21.17
C ARG A 79 -6.04 2.49 -20.79
N ALA A 80 -5.17 2.88 -21.70
CA ALA A 80 -4.20 3.97 -21.54
C ALA A 80 -3.23 3.79 -20.37
N VAL A 81 -2.98 2.55 -19.95
CA VAL A 81 -1.98 2.18 -18.95
C VAL A 81 -0.78 1.55 -19.64
N LYS A 82 0.42 1.95 -19.22
CA LYS A 82 1.68 1.30 -19.50
C LYS A 82 2.42 1.03 -18.21
N THR A 83 3.15 -0.07 -18.15
CA THR A 83 3.97 -0.41 -17.01
C THR A 83 5.44 -0.09 -17.27
N PHE A 84 6.18 0.15 -16.20
CA PHE A 84 7.62 0.34 -16.23
C PHE A 84 8.23 -0.28 -14.97
N THR A 85 9.21 -1.17 -15.15
CA THR A 85 9.94 -1.77 -14.02
C THR A 85 11.14 -0.92 -13.64
N SER A 86 11.33 -0.67 -12.34
CA SER A 86 12.45 0.14 -11.87
C SER A 86 13.08 -0.41 -10.58
N THR A 87 14.39 -0.25 -10.50
CA THR A 87 15.19 -0.48 -9.31
C THR A 87 16.20 0.65 -9.14
N THR A 88 16.60 0.95 -7.91
CA THR A 88 17.63 1.96 -7.63
C THR A 88 19.01 1.57 -8.18
N GLU A 89 19.21 0.31 -8.53
CA GLU A 89 20.44 -0.23 -9.13
C GLU A 89 20.62 0.21 -10.60
N GLU A 90 19.51 0.57 -11.29
CA GLU A 90 19.52 0.95 -12.71
C GLU A 90 18.98 2.39 -12.95
N PRO A 91 19.63 3.44 -12.41
CA PRO A 91 19.12 4.82 -12.52
C PRO A 91 19.04 5.32 -13.96
N ALA A 92 19.92 4.87 -14.85
CA ALA A 92 19.89 5.25 -16.27
C ALA A 92 18.62 4.73 -16.98
N LYS A 93 18.14 3.54 -16.63
CA LYS A 93 16.89 2.97 -17.15
C LYS A 93 15.68 3.79 -16.73
N MET A 94 15.67 4.31 -15.51
CA MET A 94 14.53 5.11 -15.00
C MET A 94 14.26 6.36 -15.85
N LYS A 95 15.29 6.94 -16.49
CA LYS A 95 15.12 8.11 -17.39
C LYS A 95 14.27 7.80 -18.62
N GLN A 96 14.16 6.53 -19.04
CA GLN A 96 13.31 6.09 -20.14
C GLN A 96 11.82 6.33 -19.86
N ILE A 97 11.41 6.53 -18.60
CA ILE A 97 10.05 6.93 -18.23
C ILE A 97 9.67 8.24 -18.95
N LEU A 98 10.60 9.18 -19.10
CA LEU A 98 10.36 10.46 -19.78
C LEU A 98 10.06 10.28 -21.28
N GLU A 99 10.71 9.32 -21.92
CA GLU A 99 10.43 8.94 -23.30
C GLU A 99 9.06 8.24 -23.42
N LEU A 100 8.73 7.38 -22.43
CA LEU A 100 7.43 6.74 -22.38
C LEU A 100 6.30 7.77 -22.22
N CYS A 101 6.48 8.82 -21.41
CA CYS A 101 5.54 9.93 -21.31
C CYS A 101 5.26 10.60 -22.68
N ARG A 102 6.32 10.84 -23.48
CA ARG A 102 6.17 11.41 -24.83
C ARG A 102 5.44 10.45 -25.78
N LYS A 103 5.79 9.16 -25.73
CA LYS A 103 5.14 8.14 -26.59
C LYS A 103 3.65 7.97 -26.30
N MET A 104 3.23 8.21 -25.06
CA MET A 104 1.81 8.13 -24.68
C MET A 104 1.01 9.38 -25.10
N LEU A 105 1.66 10.43 -25.57
CA LEU A 105 1.05 11.70 -26.02
C LEU A 105 1.60 12.09 -27.39
N PRO A 106 1.38 11.29 -28.46
CA PRO A 106 1.99 11.53 -29.77
C PRO A 106 1.54 12.86 -30.39
N GLU A 107 0.33 13.33 -30.07
CA GLU A 107 -0.22 14.60 -30.58
C GLU A 107 0.34 15.84 -29.89
N LYS A 108 1.17 15.67 -28.83
CA LYS A 108 1.68 16.78 -28.05
C LYS A 108 3.16 17.01 -28.32
N ASP A 109 3.49 18.13 -28.98
CA ASP A 109 4.89 18.53 -29.15
C ASP A 109 5.43 19.19 -27.88
N ALA A 110 6.29 18.44 -27.19
CA ALA A 110 6.92 18.88 -25.95
C ALA A 110 7.89 20.07 -26.13
N SER A 111 8.32 20.37 -27.36
CA SER A 111 9.15 21.55 -27.67
C SER A 111 8.34 22.84 -27.69
N VAL A 112 7.06 22.74 -28.03
CA VAL A 112 6.14 23.90 -28.10
C VAL A 112 5.39 24.08 -26.77
N LYS A 113 4.89 22.98 -26.18
CA LYS A 113 4.14 23.02 -24.94
C LYS A 113 4.60 21.90 -24.01
N PRO A 114 5.06 22.21 -22.80
CA PRO A 114 5.57 21.19 -21.88
C PRO A 114 4.51 20.15 -21.53
N ILE A 115 4.94 18.89 -21.44
CA ILE A 115 4.12 17.79 -20.92
C ILE A 115 4.09 17.90 -19.40
N HIS A 116 2.89 18.01 -18.85
CA HIS A 116 2.68 18.05 -17.42
C HIS A 116 2.44 16.63 -16.91
N THR A 117 3.36 16.13 -16.10
CA THR A 117 3.26 14.81 -15.46
C THR A 117 3.00 14.98 -13.96
N MET A 118 2.18 14.13 -13.38
CA MET A 118 1.99 14.07 -11.93
C MET A 118 2.48 12.73 -11.40
N ILE A 119 3.36 12.76 -10.40
CA ILE A 119 3.82 11.55 -9.73
C ILE A 119 3.01 11.32 -8.46
N VAL A 120 2.44 10.13 -8.35
CA VAL A 120 1.58 9.71 -7.23
C VAL A 120 2.03 8.34 -6.71
N GLY A 121 1.54 7.95 -5.56
CA GLY A 121 1.77 6.63 -4.95
C GLY A 121 1.76 6.72 -3.42
N ILE A 122 1.74 5.58 -2.77
CA ILE A 122 1.72 5.48 -1.31
C ILE A 122 3.07 5.88 -0.68
N PRO A 123 3.15 6.06 0.65
CA PRO A 123 4.43 6.28 1.32
C PRO A 123 5.42 5.12 1.08
N ASN A 124 6.71 5.44 1.08
CA ASN A 124 7.84 4.50 1.02
C ASN A 124 7.92 3.60 -0.24
N VAL A 125 7.19 3.93 -1.33
CA VAL A 125 7.29 3.19 -2.61
C VAL A 125 8.44 3.65 -3.52
N GLY A 126 9.21 4.67 -3.12
CA GLY A 126 10.35 5.16 -3.90
C GLY A 126 10.06 6.38 -4.78
N LYS A 127 8.94 7.10 -4.60
CA LYS A 127 8.64 8.34 -5.35
C LYS A 127 9.77 9.36 -5.31
N SER A 128 10.23 9.72 -4.10
CA SER A 128 11.29 10.72 -3.93
C SER A 128 12.60 10.30 -4.61
N THR A 129 12.92 9.02 -4.59
CA THR A 129 14.09 8.47 -5.29
C THR A 129 13.94 8.63 -6.80
N LEU A 130 12.78 8.24 -7.34
CA LEU A 130 12.48 8.41 -8.77
C LEU A 130 12.55 9.87 -9.20
N ILE A 131 11.96 10.79 -8.42
CA ILE A 131 12.00 12.23 -8.69
C ILE A 131 13.43 12.75 -8.76
N ASN A 132 14.28 12.38 -7.81
CA ASN A 132 15.68 12.83 -7.77
C ASN A 132 16.47 12.30 -8.96
N ILE A 133 16.23 11.07 -9.40
CA ILE A 133 16.86 10.48 -10.59
C ILE A 133 16.38 11.19 -11.87
N LEU A 134 15.08 11.44 -12.02
CA LEU A 134 14.53 12.13 -13.19
C LEU A 134 14.99 13.60 -13.27
N ALA A 135 15.17 14.24 -12.13
CA ALA A 135 15.63 15.63 -12.03
C ALA A 135 17.15 15.78 -12.05
N GLU A 136 17.91 14.68 -12.00
CA GLU A 136 19.38 14.66 -11.92
C GLU A 136 19.97 15.47 -10.75
N ARG A 137 19.19 15.71 -9.72
CA ARG A 137 19.56 16.47 -8.53
C ARG A 137 18.68 16.11 -7.35
N VAL A 138 19.18 16.35 -6.14
CA VAL A 138 18.39 16.13 -4.92
C VAL A 138 17.38 17.26 -4.75
N ILE A 139 16.11 17.00 -5.05
CA ILE A 139 14.99 17.93 -4.88
C ILE A 139 14.08 17.44 -3.77
N ALA A 140 13.73 16.15 -3.81
CA ALA A 140 12.86 15.52 -2.83
C ALA A 140 13.69 14.84 -1.74
N LYS A 141 13.31 15.06 -0.48
CA LYS A 141 13.93 14.34 0.64
C LYS A 141 13.59 12.86 0.54
N THR A 142 14.61 12.02 0.60
CA THR A 142 14.47 10.57 0.68
C THR A 142 14.57 10.12 2.15
N GLY A 143 13.79 9.14 2.57
CA GLY A 143 13.84 8.58 3.90
C GLY A 143 12.82 7.46 4.08
N ASN A 144 13.05 6.61 5.06
CA ASN A 144 12.14 5.50 5.41
C ASN A 144 10.94 5.94 6.26
N GLU A 145 10.81 7.25 6.52
CA GLU A 145 9.65 7.78 7.25
C GLU A 145 8.50 8.10 6.30
N ALA A 146 7.29 7.71 6.69
CA ALA A 146 6.09 8.04 5.94
C ALA A 146 5.81 9.56 5.99
N ALA A 147 5.43 10.16 4.83
CA ALA A 147 5.08 11.57 4.68
C ALA A 147 6.26 12.57 4.70
N VAL A 148 7.36 12.25 4.00
CA VAL A 148 8.51 13.15 3.84
C VAL A 148 8.14 14.39 3.01
N THR A 149 7.34 14.23 1.94
CA THR A 149 6.80 15.35 1.13
C THR A 149 5.49 15.86 1.77
N LYS A 150 5.47 17.13 2.19
CA LYS A 150 4.32 17.73 2.90
C LYS A 150 3.41 18.58 2.00
N THR A 151 3.92 19.06 0.87
CA THR A 151 3.20 19.94 -0.08
C THR A 151 3.57 19.59 -1.50
N GLN A 152 2.63 19.82 -2.43
CA GLN A 152 2.87 19.64 -3.86
C GLN A 152 3.96 20.60 -4.34
N GLN A 153 4.90 20.08 -5.16
CA GLN A 153 5.97 20.85 -5.78
C GLN A 153 5.91 20.71 -7.30
N ARG A 154 6.23 21.81 -8.02
CA ARG A 154 6.36 21.80 -9.47
C ARG A 154 7.85 21.81 -9.83
N ILE A 155 8.30 20.80 -10.57
CA ILE A 155 9.70 20.56 -10.92
C ILE A 155 9.83 20.58 -12.44
N ASN A 156 10.57 21.55 -12.98
CA ASN A 156 10.92 21.54 -14.40
C ASN A 156 12.13 20.63 -14.61
N LEU A 157 11.99 19.61 -15.43
CA LEU A 157 13.04 18.64 -15.75
C LEU A 157 13.95 19.10 -16.92
N GLY A 158 13.67 20.27 -17.53
CA GLY A 158 14.53 20.88 -18.56
C GLY A 158 14.42 20.26 -19.95
N ASN A 159 13.60 19.23 -20.13
CA ASN A 159 13.47 18.48 -21.40
C ASN A 159 12.04 18.49 -21.96
N GLY A 160 11.30 19.56 -21.75
CA GLY A 160 9.89 19.69 -22.16
C GLY A 160 8.91 18.95 -21.25
N ILE A 161 9.35 18.49 -20.07
CA ILE A 161 8.49 17.82 -19.08
C ILE A 161 8.53 18.60 -17.76
N THR A 162 7.35 18.88 -17.23
CA THR A 162 7.15 19.46 -15.91
C THR A 162 6.50 18.42 -14.99
N LEU A 163 7.15 18.09 -13.90
CA LEU A 163 6.69 17.12 -12.93
C LEU A 163 6.01 17.80 -11.74
N PHE A 164 4.83 17.32 -11.36
CA PHE A 164 4.13 17.66 -10.13
C PHE A 164 4.37 16.56 -9.10
N ASP A 165 5.17 16.85 -8.09
CA ASP A 165 5.38 15.94 -6.96
C ASP A 165 4.23 16.06 -5.98
N THR A 166 3.71 14.93 -5.53
CA THR A 166 2.62 14.86 -4.55
C THR A 166 3.04 14.11 -3.29
N PRO A 167 2.50 14.49 -2.12
CA PRO A 167 2.67 13.70 -0.92
C PRO A 167 2.24 12.25 -1.12
N GLY A 168 2.92 11.32 -0.44
CA GLY A 168 2.47 9.92 -0.41
C GLY A 168 1.13 9.79 0.29
N ILE A 169 0.14 9.20 -0.40
CA ILE A 169 -1.22 9.10 0.11
C ILE A 169 -1.66 7.64 0.17
N LEU A 170 -2.03 7.19 1.37
CA LEU A 170 -2.87 6.02 1.58
C LEU A 170 -4.34 6.47 1.62
N TRP A 171 -5.27 5.57 1.40
CA TRP A 171 -6.70 5.85 1.46
C TRP A 171 -7.30 5.43 2.81
N PRO A 172 -8.45 6.03 3.21
CA PRO A 172 -8.96 5.90 4.58
C PRO A 172 -9.40 4.49 4.96
N LYS A 173 -9.82 3.70 3.98
CA LYS A 173 -10.38 2.37 4.21
C LYS A 173 -9.87 1.39 3.17
N LEU A 174 -9.15 0.38 3.63
CA LEU A 174 -8.83 -0.77 2.79
C LEU A 174 -10.07 -1.65 2.66
N GLU A 175 -10.45 -1.92 1.43
CA GLU A 175 -11.55 -2.86 1.15
C GLU A 175 -11.08 -4.28 1.37
N ASN A 176 -9.85 -4.59 0.95
CA ASN A 176 -9.21 -5.88 1.17
C ASN A 176 -8.41 -5.88 2.49
N PRO A 177 -8.80 -6.66 3.51
CA PRO A 177 -8.06 -6.74 4.78
C PRO A 177 -6.60 -7.21 4.61
N ASN A 178 -6.34 -8.11 3.65
CA ASN A 178 -4.99 -8.64 3.39
C ASN A 178 -4.06 -7.55 2.85
N SER A 179 -4.58 -6.56 2.12
CA SER A 179 -3.78 -5.41 1.67
C SER A 179 -3.14 -4.64 2.83
N GLY A 180 -3.82 -4.57 3.99
CA GLY A 180 -3.26 -3.95 5.19
C GLY A 180 -2.02 -4.66 5.70
N TYR A 181 -2.06 -5.98 5.77
CA TYR A 181 -0.91 -6.80 6.18
C TYR A 181 0.23 -6.73 5.16
N ARG A 182 -0.07 -6.74 3.85
CA ARG A 182 0.93 -6.59 2.78
C ARG A 182 1.62 -5.24 2.82
N LEU A 183 0.86 -4.15 3.00
CA LEU A 183 1.39 -2.80 3.18
C LEU A 183 2.27 -2.69 4.44
N ALA A 184 1.86 -3.29 5.55
CA ALA A 184 2.64 -3.37 6.77
C ALA A 184 3.92 -4.17 6.56
N SER A 185 3.84 -5.36 5.94
CA SER A 185 4.99 -6.23 5.67
C SER A 185 6.06 -5.53 4.82
N THR A 186 5.69 -4.66 3.89
CA THR A 186 6.62 -3.94 2.99
C THR A 186 7.07 -2.57 3.52
N GLY A 187 6.57 -2.13 4.69
CA GLY A 187 6.96 -0.87 5.34
C GLY A 187 6.26 0.37 4.76
N ALA A 188 5.13 0.20 4.05
CA ALA A 188 4.31 1.32 3.59
C ALA A 188 3.49 1.96 4.74
N ILE A 189 3.26 1.21 5.80
CA ILE A 189 2.62 1.63 7.05
C ILE A 189 3.70 1.80 8.12
N LYS A 190 3.56 2.82 8.97
CA LYS A 190 4.49 3.06 10.08
C LYS A 190 4.43 1.93 11.09
N ASP A 191 5.58 1.53 11.63
CA ASP A 191 5.68 0.46 12.63
C ASP A 191 4.87 0.76 13.90
N THR A 192 4.72 2.04 14.25
CA THR A 192 3.87 2.49 15.38
C THR A 192 2.36 2.28 15.17
N ALA A 193 1.94 1.92 13.95
CA ALA A 193 0.53 1.72 13.58
C ALA A 193 0.21 0.23 13.28
N MET A 194 1.13 -0.68 13.58
CA MET A 194 0.97 -2.12 13.39
C MET A 194 1.48 -2.91 14.60
N GLU A 195 1.00 -4.15 14.73
CA GLU A 195 1.56 -5.14 15.64
C GLU A 195 2.43 -6.10 14.83
N TYR A 196 3.72 -6.20 15.19
CA TYR A 196 4.69 -7.06 14.48
C TYR A 196 4.28 -8.53 14.49
N ASP A 197 3.63 -8.98 15.54
CA ASP A 197 3.16 -10.36 15.69
C ASP A 197 2.11 -10.69 14.63
N ASP A 198 1.06 -9.87 14.51
CA ASP A 198 0.00 -10.05 13.51
C ASP A 198 0.56 -10.06 12.08
N VAL A 199 1.48 -9.12 11.78
CA VAL A 199 2.09 -9.00 10.45
C VAL A 199 3.08 -10.14 10.19
N GLY A 200 3.84 -10.55 11.20
CA GLY A 200 4.78 -11.67 11.14
C GLY A 200 4.08 -13.00 10.89
N PHE A 201 2.98 -13.28 11.59
CA PHE A 201 2.16 -14.47 11.36
C PHE A 201 1.56 -14.48 9.96
N PHE A 202 0.96 -13.38 9.51
CA PHE A 202 0.43 -13.26 8.15
C PHE A 202 1.49 -13.54 7.08
N ALA A 203 2.67 -12.91 7.19
CA ALA A 203 3.75 -13.09 6.23
C ALA A 203 4.30 -14.52 6.27
N ALA A 204 4.49 -15.11 7.46
CA ALA A 204 4.98 -16.46 7.62
C ALA A 204 4.01 -17.48 7.00
N ASP A 205 2.70 -17.38 7.30
CA ASP A 205 1.67 -18.26 6.74
C ASP A 205 1.67 -18.23 5.20
N TYR A 206 1.85 -17.07 4.60
CA TYR A 206 1.96 -16.96 3.15
C TYR A 206 3.28 -17.56 2.62
N LEU A 207 4.42 -17.22 3.23
CA LEU A 207 5.74 -17.55 2.72
C LEU A 207 6.08 -19.04 2.84
N ILE A 208 5.59 -19.74 3.87
CA ILE A 208 5.79 -21.20 4.00
C ILE A 208 5.15 -21.97 2.83
N ARG A 209 4.09 -21.42 2.22
CA ARG A 209 3.42 -22.01 1.05
C ARG A 209 4.01 -21.54 -0.28
N ALA A 210 4.28 -20.23 -0.40
CA ALA A 210 4.67 -19.62 -1.66
C ALA A 210 6.17 -19.69 -1.94
N TYR A 211 7.01 -19.61 -0.90
CA TYR A 211 8.48 -19.54 -1.02
C TYR A 211 9.21 -20.43 0.00
N PRO A 212 8.85 -21.73 0.11
CA PRO A 212 9.41 -22.63 1.13
C PRO A 212 10.93 -22.74 1.03
N GLU A 213 11.50 -22.83 -0.16
CA GLU A 213 12.95 -23.02 -0.36
C GLU A 213 13.76 -21.78 0.03
N LEU A 214 13.21 -20.57 -0.13
CA LEU A 214 13.87 -19.35 0.32
C LEU A 214 13.94 -19.32 1.86
N LEU A 215 12.85 -19.69 2.54
CA LEU A 215 12.83 -19.76 4.00
C LEU A 215 13.76 -20.86 4.53
N LYS A 216 13.73 -22.05 3.90
CA LYS A 216 14.59 -23.16 4.24
C LYS A 216 16.06 -22.77 4.17
N THR A 217 16.47 -22.17 3.07
CA THR A 217 17.85 -21.70 2.86
C THR A 217 18.22 -20.61 3.85
N ARG A 218 17.34 -19.62 4.04
CA ARG A 218 17.64 -18.46 4.90
C ARG A 218 17.77 -18.80 6.37
N PHE A 219 16.95 -19.72 6.87
CA PHE A 219 16.91 -20.10 8.29
C PHE A 219 17.62 -21.44 8.56
N GLU A 220 18.27 -22.03 7.55
CA GLU A 220 19.00 -23.31 7.66
C GLU A 220 18.12 -24.43 8.24
N LEU A 221 16.89 -24.56 7.68
CA LEU A 221 15.93 -25.57 8.13
C LEU A 221 16.06 -26.84 7.27
N GLU A 222 15.93 -28.00 7.91
CA GLU A 222 15.92 -29.29 7.19
C GLU A 222 14.63 -29.48 6.41
N HIS A 223 13.52 -29.01 6.96
CA HIS A 223 12.18 -29.03 6.34
C HIS A 223 11.40 -27.78 6.73
N ILE A 224 10.39 -27.43 5.91
CA ILE A 224 9.47 -26.34 6.24
C ILE A 224 8.31 -26.91 7.06
N PRO A 225 8.01 -26.32 8.23
CA PRO A 225 6.83 -26.68 9.03
C PRO A 225 5.51 -26.38 8.31
N ASN A 226 4.44 -27.00 8.78
CA ASN A 226 3.10 -26.80 8.21
C ASN A 226 2.41 -25.53 8.72
N THR A 227 2.87 -24.97 9.81
CA THR A 227 2.26 -23.78 10.44
C THR A 227 3.25 -22.64 10.60
N GLU A 228 2.73 -21.42 10.55
CA GLU A 228 3.49 -20.18 10.75
C GLU A 228 4.10 -20.11 12.15
N ILE A 229 3.44 -20.66 13.17
CA ILE A 229 3.92 -20.69 14.56
C ILE A 229 5.16 -21.55 14.65
N GLU A 230 5.09 -22.81 14.18
CA GLU A 230 6.24 -23.72 14.18
C GLU A 230 7.42 -23.15 13.40
N PHE A 231 7.16 -22.51 12.25
CA PHE A 231 8.20 -21.84 11.47
C PHE A 231 8.88 -20.72 12.29
N LEU A 232 8.09 -19.83 12.90
CA LEU A 232 8.62 -18.72 13.68
C LEU A 232 9.39 -19.20 14.92
N GLU A 233 8.96 -20.29 15.55
CA GLU A 233 9.69 -20.91 16.67
C GLU A 233 11.06 -21.45 16.23
N LEU A 234 11.12 -22.16 15.09
CA LEU A 234 12.39 -22.64 14.54
C LEU A 234 13.30 -21.48 14.09
N ALA A 235 12.71 -20.47 13.43
CA ALA A 235 13.44 -19.27 13.04
C ALA A 235 14.00 -18.51 14.26
N ALA A 236 13.24 -18.44 15.35
CA ALA A 236 13.69 -17.82 16.60
C ALA A 236 14.91 -18.53 17.20
N ALA A 237 14.91 -19.86 17.18
CA ALA A 237 16.05 -20.64 17.65
C ALA A 237 17.30 -20.34 16.79
N ARG A 238 17.16 -20.23 15.48
CA ARG A 238 18.27 -19.91 14.54
C ARG A 238 18.77 -18.47 14.67
N ARG A 239 17.91 -17.54 15.04
CA ARG A 239 18.24 -16.09 15.18
C ARG A 239 18.56 -15.66 16.61
N GLY A 240 18.50 -16.58 17.57
CA GLY A 240 18.73 -16.26 18.98
C GLY A 240 17.65 -15.36 19.58
N ALA A 241 16.42 -15.38 19.03
CA ALA A 241 15.28 -14.62 19.55
C ALA A 241 14.62 -15.37 20.72
N LEU A 242 15.39 -15.56 21.80
CA LEU A 242 14.99 -16.29 22.98
C LEU A 242 14.91 -15.36 24.19
N MET A 243 13.99 -15.66 25.10
CA MET A 243 13.89 -15.05 26.44
C MET A 243 14.76 -15.80 27.45
N THR A 244 14.92 -15.23 28.64
CA THR A 244 15.53 -15.90 29.80
C THR A 244 14.79 -17.22 30.06
N GLY A 245 15.56 -18.32 30.20
CA GLY A 245 15.01 -19.68 30.34
C GLY A 245 14.71 -20.40 29.02
N GLY A 246 15.20 -19.88 27.87
CA GLY A 246 15.14 -20.57 26.57
C GLY A 246 13.80 -20.54 25.88
N ARG A 247 12.83 -19.79 26.39
CA ARG A 247 11.51 -19.61 25.73
C ARG A 247 11.63 -18.73 24.50
N VAL A 248 10.89 -19.05 23.44
CA VAL A 248 10.84 -18.26 22.22
C VAL A 248 10.23 -16.88 22.49
N ASN A 249 10.89 -15.83 21.99
CA ASN A 249 10.35 -14.47 21.94
C ASN A 249 9.70 -14.23 20.56
N LEU A 250 8.40 -14.56 20.46
CA LEU A 250 7.65 -14.44 19.20
C LEU A 250 7.65 -13.01 18.68
N HIS A 251 7.49 -12.00 19.54
CA HIS A 251 7.53 -10.60 19.11
C HIS A 251 8.88 -10.27 18.44
N LYS A 252 9.98 -10.65 19.08
CA LYS A 252 11.32 -10.37 18.55
C LYS A 252 11.60 -11.08 17.23
N ILE A 253 11.16 -12.33 17.08
CA ILE A 253 11.36 -13.04 15.82
C ILE A 253 10.49 -12.46 14.72
N CYS A 254 9.25 -12.06 14.98
CA CYS A 254 8.39 -11.38 14.02
C CYS A 254 9.01 -10.06 13.54
N GLU A 255 9.56 -9.25 14.47
CA GLU A 255 10.30 -8.03 14.12
C GLU A 255 11.49 -8.33 13.20
N VAL A 256 12.33 -9.31 13.56
CA VAL A 256 13.49 -9.72 12.74
C VAL A 256 13.06 -10.21 11.37
N PHE A 257 12.05 -11.07 11.32
CA PHE A 257 11.52 -11.67 10.10
C PHE A 257 10.98 -10.63 9.11
N ILE A 258 10.16 -9.70 9.59
CA ILE A 258 9.62 -8.61 8.78
C ILE A 258 10.73 -7.67 8.29
N ASN A 259 11.74 -7.38 9.11
CA ASN A 259 12.87 -6.57 8.68
C ASN A 259 13.76 -7.29 7.65
N GLU A 260 13.94 -8.61 7.75
CA GLU A 260 14.63 -9.40 6.73
C GLU A 260 13.84 -9.46 5.41
N LEU A 261 12.50 -9.57 5.46
CA LEU A 261 11.63 -9.48 4.29
C LEU A 261 11.74 -8.11 3.60
N ARG A 262 11.66 -7.02 4.36
CA ARG A 262 11.75 -5.64 3.85
C ARG A 262 13.10 -5.35 3.18
N SER A 263 14.17 -5.90 3.72
CA SER A 263 15.55 -5.68 3.22
C SER A 263 15.98 -6.65 2.12
N GLY A 264 15.12 -7.57 1.68
CA GLY A 264 15.42 -8.57 0.65
C GLY A 264 16.34 -9.71 1.12
N LYS A 265 16.64 -9.81 2.40
CA LYS A 265 17.51 -10.89 2.95
C LYS A 265 16.88 -12.29 2.83
N LEU A 266 15.56 -12.36 2.70
CA LEU A 266 14.83 -13.61 2.45
C LEU A 266 14.88 -14.04 0.98
N GLY A 267 15.33 -13.17 0.06
CA GLY A 267 15.29 -13.37 -1.37
C GLY A 267 14.27 -12.44 -2.05
N ARG A 268 14.04 -12.69 -3.35
CA ARG A 268 13.08 -11.94 -4.16
C ARG A 268 11.69 -12.50 -3.98
N ILE A 269 10.81 -11.73 -3.36
CA ILE A 269 9.49 -12.18 -2.89
C ILE A 269 8.41 -11.19 -3.31
N SER A 270 7.32 -11.72 -3.88
CA SER A 270 6.06 -10.99 -4.08
C SER A 270 5.00 -11.55 -3.14
N LEU A 271 4.25 -10.67 -2.46
CA LEU A 271 3.25 -11.05 -1.46
C LEU A 271 1.85 -11.18 -2.04
N GLU A 272 1.69 -10.96 -3.34
CA GLU A 272 0.45 -11.11 -4.06
C GLU A 272 0.70 -11.41 -5.55
N THR A 273 -0.21 -12.16 -6.15
CA THR A 273 -0.23 -12.43 -7.59
C THR A 273 -1.54 -11.92 -8.21
N PRO A 274 -1.61 -11.65 -9.52
CA PRO A 274 -2.85 -11.26 -10.18
C PRO A 274 -3.99 -12.24 -9.90
N GLN A 275 -3.73 -13.55 -10.02
CA GLN A 275 -4.74 -14.60 -9.80
C GLN A 275 -5.26 -14.61 -8.37
N MET A 276 -4.37 -14.44 -7.39
CA MET A 276 -4.75 -14.37 -5.99
C MET A 276 -5.66 -13.18 -5.72
N ILE A 277 -5.35 -12.02 -6.31
CA ILE A 277 -6.16 -10.82 -6.15
C ILE A 277 -7.51 -10.94 -6.84
N GLU A 278 -7.59 -11.54 -8.03
CA GLU A 278 -8.88 -11.81 -8.69
C GLU A 278 -9.80 -12.64 -7.80
N LEU A 279 -9.28 -13.68 -7.14
CA LEU A 279 -10.04 -14.50 -6.19
C LEU A 279 -10.47 -13.71 -4.95
N GLU A 280 -9.54 -12.96 -4.33
CA GLU A 280 -9.85 -12.12 -3.16
C GLU A 280 -10.93 -11.08 -3.47
N VAL A 281 -10.92 -10.46 -4.65
CA VAL A 281 -11.93 -9.49 -5.10
C VAL A 281 -13.31 -10.15 -5.22
N ILE A 282 -13.38 -11.36 -5.79
CA ILE A 282 -14.62 -12.13 -5.91
C ILE A 282 -15.18 -12.46 -4.51
N GLU A 283 -14.34 -12.95 -3.60
CA GLU A 283 -14.72 -13.27 -2.23
C GLU A 283 -15.23 -12.03 -1.47
N MET A 284 -14.53 -10.90 -1.61
CA MET A 284 -14.96 -9.65 -0.99
C MET A 284 -16.31 -9.17 -1.52
N ALA A 285 -16.54 -9.27 -2.84
CA ALA A 285 -17.82 -8.92 -3.44
C ALA A 285 -18.96 -9.81 -2.89
N ALA A 286 -18.72 -11.11 -2.75
CA ALA A 286 -19.69 -12.04 -2.17
C ALA A 286 -20.01 -11.71 -0.70
N VAL A 287 -18.98 -11.41 0.11
CA VAL A 287 -19.15 -11.00 1.51
C VAL A 287 -19.89 -9.66 1.62
N ALA A 288 -19.59 -8.70 0.75
CA ALA A 288 -20.26 -7.41 0.71
C ALA A 288 -21.75 -7.55 0.33
N ALA A 289 -22.06 -8.38 -0.67
CA ALA A 289 -23.43 -8.68 -1.10
C ALA A 289 -24.22 -9.33 0.04
N LYS A 290 -23.64 -10.31 0.75
CA LYS A 290 -24.28 -10.94 1.92
C LYS A 290 -24.56 -9.93 3.03
N LYS A 291 -23.59 -9.10 3.39
CA LYS A 291 -23.78 -8.05 4.41
C LYS A 291 -24.86 -7.03 4.00
N ALA A 292 -24.96 -6.70 2.72
CA ALA A 292 -26.00 -5.81 2.20
C ALA A 292 -27.39 -6.45 2.32
N ALA A 293 -27.54 -7.73 1.95
CA ALA A 293 -28.77 -8.49 2.08
C ALA A 293 -29.20 -8.60 3.56
N ASP A 294 -28.29 -8.96 4.47
CA ASP A 294 -28.55 -9.04 5.91
C ASP A 294 -29.00 -7.69 6.49
N LYS A 295 -28.43 -6.59 5.99
CA LYS A 295 -28.80 -5.24 6.42
C LYS A 295 -30.20 -4.85 5.94
N VAL A 296 -30.61 -5.26 4.76
CA VAL A 296 -31.97 -5.05 4.22
C VAL A 296 -32.97 -5.88 5.03
N ASP A 297 -32.72 -7.18 5.20
CA ASP A 297 -33.57 -8.07 6.00
C ASP A 297 -33.73 -7.56 7.45
N ARG A 298 -32.65 -7.13 8.09
CA ARG A 298 -32.70 -6.53 9.43
C ARG A 298 -33.54 -5.26 9.47
N LYS A 299 -33.48 -4.41 8.44
CA LYS A 299 -34.32 -3.20 8.34
C LYS A 299 -35.79 -3.55 8.15
N GLU A 300 -36.11 -4.55 7.35
CA GLU A 300 -37.48 -5.02 7.13
C GLU A 300 -38.08 -5.64 8.38
N ARG A 301 -37.33 -6.51 9.06
CA ARG A 301 -37.74 -7.10 10.35
C ARG A 301 -37.94 -6.04 11.44
N PHE A 302 -37.16 -4.96 11.41
CA PHE A 302 -37.36 -3.83 12.31
C PHE A 302 -38.67 -3.06 12.00
N LYS A 303 -38.96 -2.85 10.70
CA LYS A 303 -40.18 -2.17 10.25
C LYS A 303 -41.45 -2.99 10.55
N THR A 304 -41.39 -4.32 10.44
CA THR A 304 -42.52 -5.24 10.69
C THR A 304 -42.72 -5.59 12.17
N GLY A 305 -41.89 -5.01 13.07
CA GLY A 305 -41.99 -5.25 14.52
C GLY A 305 -41.52 -6.66 14.96
N SER A 306 -41.00 -7.49 14.06
CA SER A 306 -40.50 -8.85 14.36
C SER A 306 -39.10 -8.89 15.02
N LEU A 307 -38.44 -7.75 15.16
CA LEU A 307 -37.17 -7.58 15.90
C LEU A 307 -37.36 -6.50 16.96
N THR A 308 -37.47 -6.92 18.22
CA THR A 308 -37.18 -6.02 19.33
C THR A 308 -35.68 -5.79 19.40
N PRO A 309 -35.18 -4.54 19.56
CA PRO A 309 -33.75 -4.27 19.68
C PRO A 309 -33.19 -5.09 20.85
N ASP A 310 -32.19 -5.91 20.57
CA ASP A 310 -31.53 -6.69 21.60
C ASP A 310 -30.95 -5.74 22.67
N LYS A 311 -30.99 -6.14 23.96
CA LYS A 311 -30.44 -5.35 25.09
C LYS A 311 -28.99 -4.94 24.85
N LYS A 312 -28.23 -5.73 24.08
CA LYS A 312 -26.86 -5.49 23.69
C LYS A 312 -26.72 -4.31 22.70
N ASP A 313 -27.57 -4.27 21.66
CA ASP A 313 -27.61 -3.15 20.67
C ASP A 313 -28.01 -1.82 21.33
N ARG A 314 -28.90 -1.87 22.33
CA ARG A 314 -29.26 -0.67 23.11
C ARG A 314 -28.15 -0.17 24.02
N LYS A 315 -27.33 -1.09 24.57
CA LYS A 315 -26.20 -0.75 25.42
C LYS A 315 -25.09 -0.13 24.59
N GLU A 316 -24.74 -0.74 23.45
CA GLU A 316 -23.73 -0.28 22.53
C GLU A 316 -24.08 1.11 21.93
N LYS A 317 -25.34 1.32 21.56
CA LYS A 317 -25.84 2.63 21.10
C LYS A 317 -25.72 3.70 22.20
N ARG A 318 -26.08 3.35 23.44
CA ARG A 318 -25.95 4.29 24.59
C ARG A 318 -24.50 4.62 24.93
N GLU A 319 -23.59 3.67 24.78
CA GLU A 319 -22.14 3.88 25.00
C GLU A 319 -21.56 4.77 23.89
N ASN A 320 -21.94 4.56 22.64
CA ASN A 320 -21.53 5.42 21.52
C ASN A 320 -22.09 6.84 21.62
N ASP A 321 -23.39 6.99 21.94
CA ASP A 321 -24.01 8.30 22.16
C ASP A 321 -23.34 9.07 23.32
N ARG A 322 -22.95 8.39 24.41
CA ARG A 322 -22.19 8.99 25.53
C ARG A 322 -20.78 9.40 25.14
N ALA A 323 -20.10 8.59 24.32
CA ALA A 323 -18.76 8.90 23.84
C ALA A 323 -18.77 10.14 22.92
N GLU A 324 -19.76 10.24 22.01
CA GLU A 324 -19.95 11.42 21.16
C GLU A 324 -20.29 12.68 21.96
N GLN A 325 -21.18 12.60 22.96
CA GLN A 325 -21.49 13.72 23.83
C GLN A 325 -20.27 14.20 24.64
N SER A 326 -19.46 13.27 25.14
CA SER A 326 -18.22 13.57 25.86
C SER A 326 -17.21 14.29 24.95
N GLN A 327 -17.08 13.85 23.69
CA GLN A 327 -16.22 14.53 22.71
C GLN A 327 -16.73 15.93 22.33
N ARG A 328 -18.04 16.12 22.20
CA ARG A 328 -18.64 17.43 21.94
C ARG A 328 -18.42 18.40 23.10
N MET A 329 -18.56 17.93 24.33
CA MET A 329 -18.31 18.77 25.52
C MET A 329 -16.83 19.17 25.66
N LYS A 330 -15.89 18.25 25.40
CA LYS A 330 -14.46 18.57 25.38
C LYS A 330 -14.09 19.59 24.30
N LYS A 331 -14.70 19.49 23.10
CA LYS A 331 -14.50 20.48 22.02
C LYS A 331 -15.07 21.85 22.36
N GLN A 332 -16.18 21.93 23.09
CA GLN A 332 -16.76 23.21 23.55
C GLN A 332 -15.95 23.84 24.70
N SER A 333 -15.40 23.04 25.60
CA SER A 333 -14.52 23.52 26.67
C SER A 333 -13.22 24.13 26.15
N ASN A 334 -12.64 23.51 25.10
CA ASN A 334 -11.41 24.02 24.47
C ASN A 334 -11.61 25.24 23.55
N ARG A 335 -12.87 25.61 23.23
CA ARG A 335 -13.18 26.86 22.50
C ARG A 335 -13.45 28.04 23.42
N ARG A 336 -13.52 27.82 24.72
CA ARG A 336 -13.76 28.86 25.74
C ARG A 336 -12.52 29.25 26.57
N LYS A 337 -11.39 28.63 26.27
CA LYS A 337 -10.04 29.03 26.69
C LYS A 337 -9.29 29.66 25.51
#